data_d8bbe0bba8af19ec12e7cf48fc626afb
#
_entry.id   d8bbe0bba8af19ec12e7cf48fc626afb
#
_cell.length_a   1.000
_cell.length_b   1.000
_cell.length_c   1.000
_cell.angle_alpha   90.00
_cell.angle_beta   90.00
_cell.angle_gamma   90.00
#
_symmetry.space_group_name_H-M   'P 1'
#
loop_
_entity.id
_entity.type
_entity.pdbx_description
1 polymer ?
#
loop_
_entity_poly.entity_id
_entity_poly.type
_entity_poly.pdbx_seq_one_letter_code
_entity_poly.pdbx_strand_id
1 'polypeptide(L)'
;MVPVEFLFKPLKRCLSLFCTLFLIPTVIMAKTETATLGGGCFWCVEAVFQRVDGIINVIPGYAGGHIDNPSYKDICTGKTGHAEVAKISFDNTIITFNQILNIFWQAHDPTTLNRQGNDVGTQYRSVIFYVNNKQKEIAQNSIKSADNSGYWDNPIVTELTPLNNYYDAEDYHHNYYNNNPNQPYCIFVIKPKLDKLEKRGLID
;
A
#
# COMPACT_ATOMS: atom_id res chain seq x y z
N MET A 1 66.92 51.12 -51.82
CA MET A 1 66.69 50.92 -50.38
C MET A 1 65.22 51.12 -50.11
N VAL A 2 64.52 50.05 -49.85
CA VAL A 2 63.08 50.04 -49.55
C VAL A 2 62.93 49.37 -48.16
N PRO A 3 62.31 49.97 -47.15
CA PRO A 3 62.14 49.35 -45.86
C PRO A 3 60.91 48.46 -45.91
N VAL A 4 61.04 47.23 -45.38
CA VAL A 4 59.98 46.25 -45.22
C VAL A 4 59.32 46.53 -43.89
N GLU A 5 58.01 46.92 -43.89
CA GLU A 5 57.18 47.00 -42.69
C GLU A 5 56.57 45.65 -42.36
N PHE A 6 56.87 45.15 -41.17
CA PHE A 6 56.21 43.94 -40.60
C PHE A 6 54.91 44.33 -39.96
N LEU A 7 53.75 43.91 -40.56
CA LEU A 7 52.43 44.06 -39.94
C LEU A 7 52.22 42.92 -38.98
N PHE A 8 52.22 43.21 -37.68
CA PHE A 8 51.72 42.29 -36.65
C PHE A 8 50.17 42.39 -36.55
N LYS A 9 49.47 41.31 -36.93
CA LYS A 9 48.02 41.16 -36.66
C LYS A 9 47.83 40.65 -35.22
N PRO A 10 46.95 41.28 -34.40
CA PRO A 10 46.64 40.76 -33.07
C PRO A 10 45.75 39.52 -33.16
N LEU A 11 46.18 38.42 -32.53
CA LEU A 11 45.47 37.17 -32.36
C LEU A 11 44.30 37.38 -31.37
N LYS A 12 43.04 37.39 -31.86
CA LYS A 12 41.85 37.44 -31.01
C LYS A 12 41.73 36.11 -30.27
N ARG A 13 42.07 36.14 -28.96
CA ARG A 13 41.76 35.01 -28.04
C ARG A 13 40.25 34.88 -27.89
N CYS A 14 39.67 33.85 -28.49
CA CYS A 14 38.28 33.41 -28.25
C CYS A 14 38.24 32.75 -26.88
N LEU A 15 37.72 33.45 -25.86
CA LEU A 15 37.53 32.94 -24.51
C LEU A 15 36.27 32.04 -24.57
N SER A 16 36.47 30.74 -24.75
CA SER A 16 35.39 29.74 -24.68
C SER A 16 34.93 29.60 -23.21
N LEU A 17 33.75 30.17 -22.93
CA LEU A 17 33.10 30.02 -21.62
C LEU A 17 32.52 28.58 -21.55
N PHE A 18 33.29 27.68 -20.95
CA PHE A 18 32.78 26.35 -20.60
C PHE A 18 31.80 26.49 -19.44
N CYS A 19 30.50 26.55 -19.77
CA CYS A 19 29.42 26.48 -18.79
C CYS A 19 29.33 25.03 -18.31
N THR A 20 30.03 24.66 -17.25
CA THR A 20 29.87 23.37 -16.58
C THR A 20 28.52 23.36 -15.89
N LEU A 21 27.54 22.66 -16.52
CA LEU A 21 26.25 22.41 -15.92
C LEU A 21 26.48 21.44 -14.76
N PHE A 22 26.50 21.93 -13.52
CA PHE A 22 26.48 21.10 -12.33
C PHE A 22 25.10 20.47 -12.22
N LEU A 23 24.97 19.22 -12.64
CA LEU A 23 23.82 18.36 -12.28
C LEU A 23 23.88 18.13 -10.76
N ILE A 24 23.13 18.94 -10.00
CA ILE A 24 22.89 18.69 -8.58
C ILE A 24 21.99 17.45 -8.53
N PRO A 25 22.45 16.32 -7.94
CA PRO A 25 21.58 15.17 -7.77
C PRO A 25 20.42 15.57 -6.85
N THR A 26 19.21 15.57 -7.39
CA THR A 26 18.01 15.75 -6.58
C THR A 26 17.89 14.52 -5.68
N VAL A 27 18.24 14.67 -4.41
CA VAL A 27 17.99 13.61 -3.41
C VAL A 27 16.49 13.54 -3.24
N ILE A 28 15.88 12.50 -3.83
CA ILE A 28 14.46 12.19 -3.58
C ILE A 28 14.42 11.66 -2.15
N MET A 29 13.95 12.50 -1.22
CA MET A 29 13.73 12.07 0.15
C MET A 29 12.57 11.08 0.19
N ALA A 30 12.80 9.91 0.78
CA ALA A 30 11.74 8.95 1.06
C ALA A 30 10.62 9.65 1.84
N LYS A 31 9.38 9.55 1.35
CA LYS A 31 8.21 10.11 2.01
C LYS A 31 7.32 8.96 2.45
N THR A 32 7.28 8.71 3.75
CA THR A 32 6.39 7.70 4.32
C THR A 32 4.94 8.15 4.17
N GLU A 33 4.14 7.32 3.51
CA GLU A 33 2.68 7.43 3.44
C GLU A 33 2.04 6.22 4.13
N THR A 34 0.73 6.29 4.39
CA THR A 34 -0.02 5.18 5.01
C THR A 34 -1.22 4.80 4.17
N ALA A 35 -1.54 3.50 4.14
CA ALA A 35 -2.78 2.94 3.63
C ALA A 35 -3.46 2.14 4.74
N THR A 36 -4.80 2.22 4.87
CA THR A 36 -5.56 1.44 5.85
C THR A 36 -6.60 0.60 5.10
N LEU A 37 -6.43 -0.72 5.12
CA LEU A 37 -7.17 -1.67 4.29
C LEU A 37 -7.74 -2.81 5.11
N GLY A 38 -9.01 -3.14 4.89
CA GLY A 38 -9.67 -4.33 5.40
C GLY A 38 -10.02 -5.29 4.26
N GLY A 39 -9.64 -6.55 4.36
CA GLY A 39 -9.86 -7.58 3.34
C GLY A 39 -10.04 -8.97 3.96
N GLY A 40 -10.91 -9.09 4.96
CA GLY A 40 -11.06 -10.25 5.80
C GLY A 40 -10.22 -10.16 7.08
N CYS A 41 -9.78 -11.28 7.60
CA CYS A 41 -8.93 -11.34 8.78
C CYS A 41 -7.62 -10.54 8.58
N PHE A 42 -7.33 -9.65 9.50
CA PHE A 42 -6.14 -8.76 9.44
C PHE A 42 -4.81 -9.52 9.48
N TRP A 43 -4.73 -10.73 10.04
CA TRP A 43 -3.52 -11.57 9.96
C TRP A 43 -3.15 -11.91 8.51
N CYS A 44 -4.19 -12.14 7.66
CA CYS A 44 -3.97 -12.37 6.23
C CYS A 44 -3.43 -11.11 5.55
N VAL A 45 -4.02 -9.95 5.81
CA VAL A 45 -3.62 -8.67 5.21
C VAL A 45 -2.21 -8.30 5.65
N GLU A 46 -1.92 -8.41 6.96
CA GLU A 46 -0.59 -8.19 7.54
C GLU A 46 0.47 -9.07 6.86
N ALA A 47 0.23 -10.40 6.82
CA ALA A 47 1.18 -11.36 6.26
C ALA A 47 1.50 -11.09 4.78
N VAL A 48 0.52 -10.65 3.98
CA VAL A 48 0.72 -10.28 2.58
C VAL A 48 1.60 -9.04 2.48
N PHE A 49 1.22 -7.94 3.14
CA PHE A 49 1.91 -6.67 2.96
C PHE A 49 3.28 -6.60 3.63
N GLN A 50 3.56 -7.44 4.64
CA GLN A 50 4.91 -7.59 5.19
C GLN A 50 5.93 -8.16 4.18
N ARG A 51 5.48 -8.71 3.04
CA ARG A 51 6.29 -9.32 1.96
C ARG A 51 6.33 -8.49 0.69
N VAL A 52 5.95 -7.23 0.77
CA VAL A 52 5.91 -6.32 -0.38
C VAL A 52 7.05 -5.32 -0.27
N ASP A 53 7.85 -5.21 -1.31
CA ASP A 53 8.92 -4.22 -1.40
C ASP A 53 8.38 -2.79 -1.22
N GLY A 54 9.11 -1.99 -0.45
CA GLY A 54 8.73 -0.62 -0.14
C GLY A 54 7.76 -0.47 1.04
N ILE A 55 7.27 -1.57 1.62
CA ILE A 55 6.51 -1.54 2.88
C ILE A 55 7.47 -1.42 4.05
N ILE A 56 7.25 -0.41 4.89
CA ILE A 56 8.07 -0.11 6.06
C ILE A 56 7.55 -0.86 7.29
N ASN A 57 6.22 -0.85 7.47
CA ASN A 57 5.57 -1.47 8.62
C ASN A 57 4.11 -1.77 8.32
N VAL A 58 3.57 -2.83 8.94
CA VAL A 58 2.16 -3.21 8.87
C VAL A 58 1.66 -3.46 10.29
N ILE A 59 0.61 -2.75 10.70
CA ILE A 59 0.03 -2.85 12.03
C ILE A 59 -1.42 -3.28 11.90
N PRO A 60 -1.83 -4.44 12.46
CA PRO A 60 -3.23 -4.84 12.51
C PRO A 60 -4.01 -3.95 13.49
N GLY A 61 -5.28 -3.72 13.20
CA GLY A 61 -6.12 -2.87 14.01
C GLY A 61 -7.59 -2.88 13.62
N TYR A 62 -8.32 -1.94 14.18
CA TYR A 62 -9.77 -1.79 14.03
C TYR A 62 -10.11 -0.37 13.58
N ALA A 63 -10.99 -0.25 12.56
CA ALA A 63 -11.35 1.07 12.04
C ALA A 63 -12.80 1.15 11.57
N GLY A 64 -13.36 2.36 11.54
CA GLY A 64 -14.64 2.69 10.91
C GLY A 64 -15.88 2.36 11.76
N GLY A 65 -15.71 1.93 13.01
CA GLY A 65 -16.82 1.66 13.93
C GLY A 65 -17.14 2.84 14.84
N HIS A 66 -18.06 2.61 15.77
CA HIS A 66 -18.60 3.61 16.69
C HIS A 66 -18.25 3.36 18.16
N ILE A 67 -17.57 2.27 18.47
CA ILE A 67 -17.10 1.95 19.83
C ILE A 67 -15.66 2.44 19.98
N ASP A 68 -15.41 3.24 21.00
CA ASP A 68 -14.07 3.73 21.31
C ASP A 68 -13.25 2.64 22.01
N ASN A 69 -11.97 2.49 21.60
CA ASN A 69 -11.01 1.53 22.15
C ASN A 69 -11.58 0.11 22.28
N PRO A 70 -12.12 -0.48 21.20
CA PRO A 70 -12.73 -1.79 21.28
C PRO A 70 -11.67 -2.86 21.54
N SER A 71 -12.01 -3.85 22.35
CA SER A 71 -11.22 -5.08 22.46
C SER A 71 -11.51 -6.03 21.29
N TYR A 72 -10.61 -6.99 21.02
CA TYR A 72 -10.87 -8.06 20.05
C TYR A 72 -12.18 -8.82 20.34
N LYS A 73 -12.48 -9.03 21.62
CA LYS A 73 -13.74 -9.65 22.03
C LYS A 73 -14.96 -8.86 21.57
N ASP A 74 -14.90 -7.52 21.65
CA ASP A 74 -15.98 -6.65 21.19
C ASP A 74 -16.13 -6.74 19.66
N ILE A 75 -15.00 -6.71 18.92
CA ILE A 75 -14.96 -6.87 17.47
C ILE A 75 -15.62 -8.18 17.02
N CYS A 76 -15.33 -9.29 17.68
CA CYS A 76 -15.89 -10.60 17.41
C CYS A 76 -17.42 -10.66 17.57
N THR A 77 -18.03 -9.73 18.29
CA THR A 77 -19.50 -9.65 18.36
C THR A 77 -20.16 -9.17 17.07
N GLY A 78 -19.39 -8.55 16.16
CA GLY A 78 -19.90 -7.93 14.92
C GLY A 78 -20.76 -6.67 15.17
N LYS A 79 -20.81 -6.13 16.41
CA LYS A 79 -21.69 -5.03 16.80
C LYS A 79 -20.98 -3.69 16.96
N THR A 80 -19.65 -3.65 16.88
CA THR A 80 -18.86 -2.42 17.06
C THR A 80 -18.88 -1.50 15.84
N GLY A 81 -19.24 -2.03 14.67
CA GLY A 81 -19.15 -1.34 13.39
C GLY A 81 -17.73 -1.28 12.83
N HIS A 82 -16.70 -1.67 13.60
CA HIS A 82 -15.33 -1.69 13.11
C HIS A 82 -15.09 -2.84 12.12
N ALA A 83 -14.21 -2.59 11.14
CA ALA A 83 -13.56 -3.64 10.38
C ALA A 83 -12.22 -4.01 11.00
N GLU A 84 -11.81 -5.27 10.86
CA GLU A 84 -10.41 -5.67 10.98
C GLU A 84 -9.63 -5.09 9.80
N VAL A 85 -8.56 -4.35 10.08
CA VAL A 85 -7.77 -3.66 9.08
C VAL A 85 -6.28 -3.83 9.35
N ALA A 86 -5.47 -3.60 8.31
CA ALA A 86 -4.04 -3.36 8.44
C ALA A 86 -3.73 -1.90 8.08
N LYS A 87 -3.02 -1.22 8.96
CA LYS A 87 -2.40 0.10 8.71
C LYS A 87 -1.00 -0.15 8.15
N ILE A 88 -0.81 0.15 6.88
CA ILE A 88 0.37 -0.14 6.08
C ILE A 88 1.14 1.16 5.89
N SER A 89 2.34 1.25 6.46
CA SER A 89 3.28 2.36 6.23
C SER A 89 4.22 1.98 5.08
N PHE A 90 4.39 2.85 4.11
CA PHE A 90 5.18 2.55 2.91
C PHE A 90 6.03 3.75 2.44
N ASP A 91 7.13 3.44 1.76
CA ASP A 91 7.96 4.42 1.06
C ASP A 91 7.37 4.69 -0.33
N ASN A 92 6.81 5.89 -0.51
CA ASN A 92 6.16 6.24 -1.77
C ASN A 92 7.14 6.47 -2.95
N THR A 93 8.44 6.39 -2.72
CA THR A 93 9.47 6.40 -3.77
C THR A 93 9.73 5.01 -4.35
N ILE A 94 9.33 3.94 -3.61
CA ILE A 94 9.48 2.53 -4.00
C ILE A 94 8.15 1.96 -4.47
N ILE A 95 7.08 2.15 -3.69
CA ILE A 95 5.74 1.65 -4.02
C ILE A 95 4.69 2.74 -3.86
N THR A 96 3.79 2.87 -4.82
CA THR A 96 2.69 3.83 -4.80
C THR A 96 1.44 3.25 -4.14
N PHE A 97 0.54 4.12 -3.65
CA PHE A 97 -0.75 3.69 -3.11
C PHE A 97 -1.57 2.89 -4.14
N ASN A 98 -1.51 3.24 -5.43
CA ASN A 98 -2.18 2.48 -6.48
C ASN A 98 -1.62 1.05 -6.65
N GLN A 99 -0.31 0.87 -6.52
CA GLN A 99 0.31 -0.48 -6.56
C GLN A 99 -0.08 -1.31 -5.33
N ILE A 100 -0.17 -0.69 -4.15
CA ILE A 100 -0.71 -1.33 -2.94
C ILE A 100 -2.14 -1.83 -3.18
N LEU A 101 -3.01 -1.01 -3.79
CA LEU A 101 -4.38 -1.42 -4.15
C LEU A 101 -4.41 -2.55 -5.18
N ASN A 102 -3.49 -2.58 -6.14
CA ASN A 102 -3.40 -3.68 -7.10
C ASN A 102 -3.06 -5.04 -6.44
N ILE A 103 -2.21 -5.02 -5.41
CA ILE A 103 -1.93 -6.21 -4.60
C ILE A 103 -3.16 -6.56 -3.75
N PHE A 104 -3.81 -5.58 -3.14
CA PHE A 104 -5.01 -5.75 -2.33
C PHE A 104 -6.12 -6.47 -3.06
N TRP A 105 -6.40 -6.11 -4.32
CA TRP A 105 -7.39 -6.79 -5.17
C TRP A 105 -7.08 -8.26 -5.40
N GLN A 106 -5.82 -8.66 -5.41
CA GLN A 106 -5.43 -10.06 -5.62
C GLN A 106 -5.29 -10.87 -4.34
N ALA A 107 -5.19 -10.17 -3.19
CA ALA A 107 -5.04 -10.76 -1.88
C ALA A 107 -6.33 -11.25 -1.25
N HIS A 108 -7.51 -10.80 -1.73
CA HIS A 108 -8.80 -11.19 -1.17
C HIS A 108 -9.89 -11.24 -2.26
N ASP A 109 -11.08 -11.70 -1.90
CA ASP A 109 -12.26 -11.62 -2.76
C ASP A 109 -13.06 -10.36 -2.39
N PRO A 110 -13.07 -9.32 -3.24
CA PRO A 110 -13.76 -8.06 -2.96
C PRO A 110 -15.26 -8.09 -3.31
N THR A 111 -15.81 -9.24 -3.70
CA THR A 111 -17.20 -9.36 -4.17
C THR A 111 -18.15 -9.91 -3.11
N THR A 112 -17.62 -10.32 -1.95
CA THR A 112 -18.41 -10.93 -0.88
C THR A 112 -18.70 -9.93 0.24
N LEU A 113 -19.97 -9.57 0.43
CA LEU A 113 -20.40 -8.62 1.45
C LEU A 113 -20.24 -9.21 2.86
N ASN A 114 -19.56 -8.46 3.76
CA ASN A 114 -19.33 -8.85 5.16
C ASN A 114 -18.79 -10.28 5.33
N ARG A 115 -17.91 -10.67 4.42
CA ARG A 115 -17.37 -12.04 4.40
C ARG A 115 -16.05 -12.10 3.65
N GLN A 116 -15.14 -12.97 4.11
CA GLN A 116 -13.98 -13.37 3.34
C GLN A 116 -13.71 -14.85 3.54
N GLY A 117 -14.01 -15.67 2.51
CA GLY A 117 -13.92 -17.11 2.62
C GLY A 117 -14.85 -17.67 3.71
N ASN A 118 -14.29 -18.30 4.73
CA ASN A 118 -15.03 -18.85 5.89
C ASN A 118 -15.25 -17.82 7.01
N ASP A 119 -14.56 -16.69 6.99
CA ASP A 119 -14.73 -15.62 7.97
C ASP A 119 -15.99 -14.83 7.64
N VAL A 120 -17.01 -14.88 8.50
CA VAL A 120 -18.32 -14.25 8.31
C VAL A 120 -18.56 -13.22 9.40
N GLY A 121 -18.89 -12.00 9.00
CA GLY A 121 -19.20 -10.88 9.90
C GLY A 121 -18.79 -9.54 9.31
N THR A 122 -19.40 -8.45 9.80
CA THR A 122 -19.12 -7.08 9.34
C THR A 122 -17.68 -6.66 9.53
N GLN A 123 -16.99 -7.25 10.52
CA GLN A 123 -15.56 -7.00 10.79
C GLN A 123 -14.66 -7.52 9.66
N TYR A 124 -15.09 -8.47 8.85
CA TYR A 124 -14.32 -9.06 7.74
C TYR A 124 -14.67 -8.47 6.38
N ARG A 125 -15.39 -7.33 6.35
CA ARG A 125 -15.76 -6.68 5.08
C ARG A 125 -14.55 -6.16 4.32
N SER A 126 -14.68 -6.12 3.01
CA SER A 126 -13.72 -5.43 2.15
C SER A 126 -13.91 -3.92 2.28
N VAL A 127 -12.85 -3.19 2.64
CA VAL A 127 -12.90 -1.74 2.87
C VAL A 127 -11.55 -1.06 2.62
N ILE A 128 -11.60 0.12 2.03
CA ILE A 128 -10.49 1.06 1.88
C ILE A 128 -10.82 2.31 2.68
N PHE A 129 -9.99 2.63 3.69
CA PHE A 129 -10.07 3.87 4.44
C PHE A 129 -9.09 4.89 3.87
N TYR A 130 -9.60 6.04 3.39
CA TYR A 130 -8.75 7.11 2.86
C TYR A 130 -8.52 8.22 3.90
N VAL A 131 -7.32 8.81 3.87
CA VAL A 131 -6.93 9.89 4.78
C VAL A 131 -6.95 11.28 4.11
N ASN A 132 -7.08 11.33 2.77
CA ASN A 132 -7.12 12.58 2.01
C ASN A 132 -7.80 12.39 0.65
N ASN A 133 -8.09 13.51 -0.04
CA ASN A 133 -8.76 13.50 -1.34
C ASN A 133 -7.95 12.79 -2.44
N LYS A 134 -6.62 12.85 -2.39
CA LYS A 134 -5.76 12.14 -3.36
C LYS A 134 -5.93 10.63 -3.25
N GLN A 135 -5.89 10.08 -2.02
CA GLN A 135 -6.16 8.66 -1.80
C GLN A 135 -7.58 8.27 -2.20
N LYS A 136 -8.58 9.12 -1.88
CA LYS A 136 -9.97 8.89 -2.28
C LYS A 136 -10.09 8.73 -3.80
N GLU A 137 -9.53 9.66 -4.56
CA GLU A 137 -9.58 9.63 -6.04
C GLU A 137 -8.87 8.40 -6.61
N ILE A 138 -7.68 8.08 -6.12
CA ILE A 138 -6.92 6.89 -6.54
C ILE A 138 -7.74 5.62 -6.24
N ALA A 139 -8.32 5.52 -5.04
CA ALA A 139 -9.12 4.36 -4.66
C ALA A 139 -10.40 4.22 -5.49
N GLN A 140 -11.11 5.32 -5.78
CA GLN A 140 -12.28 5.31 -6.67
C GLN A 140 -11.94 4.79 -8.06
N ASN A 141 -10.84 5.27 -8.64
CA ASN A 141 -10.38 4.83 -9.94
C ASN A 141 -9.93 3.36 -9.93
N SER A 142 -9.27 2.93 -8.85
CA SER A 142 -8.82 1.55 -8.67
C SER A 142 -9.99 0.57 -8.53
N ILE A 143 -11.02 0.91 -7.73
CA ILE A 143 -12.26 0.12 -7.61
C ILE A 143 -12.91 -0.03 -8.99
N LYS A 144 -13.11 1.08 -9.71
CA LYS A 144 -13.70 1.06 -11.04
C LYS A 144 -12.90 0.22 -12.04
N SER A 145 -11.57 0.31 -11.99
CA SER A 145 -10.69 -0.49 -12.86
C SER A 145 -10.76 -1.97 -12.52
N ALA A 146 -10.79 -2.31 -11.23
CA ALA A 146 -10.91 -3.68 -10.77
C ALA A 146 -12.27 -4.27 -11.14
N ASP A 147 -13.37 -3.56 -10.95
CA ASP A 147 -14.72 -3.99 -11.29
C ASP A 147 -14.88 -4.22 -12.82
N ASN A 148 -14.28 -3.37 -13.65
CA ASN A 148 -14.30 -3.51 -15.10
C ASN A 148 -13.25 -4.53 -15.66
N SER A 149 -12.42 -5.12 -14.82
CA SER A 149 -11.33 -6.01 -15.27
C SER A 149 -11.82 -7.36 -15.81
N GLY A 150 -13.05 -7.78 -15.45
CA GLY A 150 -13.58 -9.12 -15.73
C GLY A 150 -12.87 -10.24 -14.96
N TYR A 151 -12.09 -9.90 -13.93
CA TYR A 151 -11.40 -10.89 -13.09
C TYR A 151 -12.36 -11.58 -12.10
N TRP A 152 -13.42 -10.89 -11.70
CA TRP A 152 -14.47 -11.42 -10.82
C TRP A 152 -15.81 -11.50 -11.55
N ASP A 153 -16.56 -12.56 -11.28
CA ASP A 153 -17.89 -12.80 -11.88
C ASP A 153 -18.98 -11.90 -11.28
N ASN A 154 -18.75 -11.34 -10.08
CA ASN A 154 -19.68 -10.50 -9.35
C ASN A 154 -19.10 -9.08 -9.15
N PRO A 155 -19.96 -8.05 -9.00
CA PRO A 155 -19.53 -6.68 -8.72
C PRO A 155 -18.70 -6.57 -7.44
N ILE A 156 -17.77 -5.63 -7.42
CA ILE A 156 -16.98 -5.30 -6.23
C ILE A 156 -17.87 -4.58 -5.21
N VAL A 157 -17.88 -5.09 -3.98
CA VAL A 157 -18.61 -4.51 -2.83
C VAL A 157 -17.72 -3.81 -1.81
N THR A 158 -16.48 -3.51 -2.19
CA THR A 158 -15.51 -2.84 -1.32
C THR A 158 -16.01 -1.46 -0.91
N GLU A 159 -16.11 -1.24 0.40
CA GLU A 159 -16.44 0.07 0.97
C GLU A 159 -15.29 1.07 0.76
N LEU A 160 -15.59 2.33 0.45
CA LEU A 160 -14.64 3.42 0.38
C LEU A 160 -15.09 4.55 1.31
N THR A 161 -14.41 4.73 2.44
CA THR A 161 -14.84 5.63 3.50
C THR A 161 -13.67 6.41 4.12
N PRO A 162 -13.88 7.61 4.70
CA PRO A 162 -12.80 8.33 5.36
C PRO A 162 -12.33 7.59 6.63
N LEU A 163 -11.03 7.66 6.91
CA LEU A 163 -10.46 7.16 8.16
C LEU A 163 -10.71 8.18 9.28
N ASN A 164 -11.78 7.97 10.04
CA ASN A 164 -12.14 8.85 11.16
C ASN A 164 -11.53 8.39 12.49
N ASN A 165 -11.39 7.07 12.66
CA ASN A 165 -10.80 6.45 13.84
C ASN A 165 -10.02 5.19 13.45
N TYR A 166 -8.99 4.89 14.23
CA TYR A 166 -8.20 3.67 14.13
C TYR A 166 -7.65 3.33 15.50
N TYR A 167 -7.76 2.07 15.88
CA TYR A 167 -7.24 1.52 17.12
C TYR A 167 -6.31 0.35 16.77
N ASP A 168 -5.08 0.36 17.30
CA ASP A 168 -4.15 -0.76 17.14
C ASP A 168 -4.78 -2.00 17.79
N ALA A 169 -4.64 -3.17 17.17
CA ALA A 169 -5.02 -4.43 17.80
C ALA A 169 -4.03 -4.77 18.92
N GLU A 170 -4.43 -5.69 19.78
CA GLU A 170 -3.61 -6.15 20.90
C GLU A 170 -2.30 -6.81 20.40
N ASP A 171 -1.23 -6.69 21.18
CA ASP A 171 0.13 -7.12 20.80
C ASP A 171 0.22 -8.57 20.30
N TYR A 172 -0.62 -9.47 20.81
CA TYR A 172 -0.63 -10.86 20.37
C TYR A 172 -1.15 -11.07 18.97
N HIS A 173 -1.75 -10.06 18.33
CA HIS A 173 -2.16 -10.08 16.92
C HIS A 173 -1.04 -9.63 15.96
N HIS A 174 -0.03 -8.90 16.46
CA HIS A 174 1.04 -8.36 15.63
C HIS A 174 1.98 -9.47 15.17
N ASN A 175 2.32 -9.43 13.88
CA ASN A 175 3.21 -10.41 13.26
C ASN A 175 2.75 -11.86 13.47
N TYR A 176 1.41 -12.04 13.48
CA TYR A 176 0.80 -13.30 13.92
C TYR A 176 1.24 -14.49 13.09
N TYR A 177 1.27 -14.37 11.76
CA TYR A 177 1.65 -15.46 10.87
C TYR A 177 3.10 -15.92 11.12
N ASN A 178 4.03 -15.00 11.26
CA ASN A 178 5.43 -15.32 11.45
C ASN A 178 5.69 -15.92 12.86
N ASN A 179 4.93 -15.48 13.86
CA ASN A 179 5.04 -15.99 15.23
C ASN A 179 4.32 -17.33 15.42
N ASN A 180 3.33 -17.66 14.56
CA ASN A 180 2.44 -18.81 14.73
C ASN A 180 2.30 -19.66 13.46
N PRO A 181 3.38 -20.02 12.73
CA PRO A 181 3.29 -20.61 11.39
C PRO A 181 2.58 -21.97 11.36
N ASN A 182 2.56 -22.67 12.51
CA ASN A 182 1.98 -24.01 12.66
C ASN A 182 0.51 -24.00 13.11
N GLN A 183 -0.09 -22.83 13.34
CA GLN A 183 -1.51 -22.74 13.67
C GLN A 183 -2.37 -23.13 12.45
N PRO A 184 -3.48 -23.85 12.64
CA PRO A 184 -4.32 -24.31 11.53
C PRO A 184 -4.74 -23.21 10.57
N TYR A 185 -5.11 -22.03 11.08
CA TYR A 185 -5.48 -20.88 10.24
C TYR A 185 -4.30 -20.40 9.37
N CYS A 186 -3.09 -20.39 9.92
CA CYS A 186 -1.88 -20.02 9.17
C CYS A 186 -1.58 -21.02 8.05
N ILE A 187 -1.73 -22.34 8.33
CA ILE A 187 -1.45 -23.40 7.36
C ILE A 187 -2.49 -23.44 6.25
N PHE A 188 -3.81 -23.36 6.60
CA PHE A 188 -4.88 -23.64 5.66
C PHE A 188 -5.46 -22.39 4.99
N VAL A 189 -5.25 -21.19 5.54
CA VAL A 189 -5.80 -19.94 5.01
C VAL A 189 -4.71 -18.99 4.55
N ILE A 190 -3.74 -18.65 5.43
CA ILE A 190 -2.73 -17.63 5.11
C ILE A 190 -1.70 -18.16 4.12
N LYS A 191 -1.09 -19.31 4.42
CA LYS A 191 -0.02 -19.87 3.57
C LYS A 191 -0.45 -20.07 2.10
N PRO A 192 -1.58 -20.69 1.77
CA PRO A 192 -2.01 -20.83 0.37
C PRO A 192 -2.23 -19.49 -0.36
N LYS A 193 -2.64 -18.46 0.38
CA LYS A 193 -2.78 -17.10 -0.14
C LYS A 193 -1.40 -16.51 -0.49
N LEU A 194 -0.42 -16.63 0.39
CA LEU A 194 0.94 -16.19 0.15
C LEU A 194 1.55 -16.93 -1.05
N ASP A 195 1.49 -18.27 -1.05
CA ASP A 195 1.99 -19.12 -2.15
C ASP A 195 1.40 -18.71 -3.52
N LYS A 196 0.11 -18.30 -3.54
CA LYS A 196 -0.56 -17.80 -4.77
C LYS A 196 0.01 -16.46 -5.23
N LEU A 197 0.25 -15.53 -4.30
CA LEU A 197 0.75 -14.19 -4.62
C LEU A 197 2.24 -14.22 -5.01
N GLU A 198 3.05 -15.04 -4.34
CA GLU A 198 4.46 -15.30 -4.69
C GLU A 198 4.58 -15.84 -6.12
N LYS A 199 3.79 -16.86 -6.48
CA LYS A 199 3.74 -17.41 -7.85
C LYS A 199 3.36 -16.38 -8.92
N ARG A 200 2.70 -15.30 -8.53
CA ARG A 200 2.34 -14.19 -9.42
C ARG A 200 3.40 -13.07 -9.42
N GLY A 201 4.44 -13.18 -8.62
CA GLY A 201 5.48 -12.16 -8.46
C GLY A 201 4.97 -10.86 -7.83
N LEU A 202 3.98 -10.94 -6.96
CA LEU A 202 3.37 -9.79 -6.28
C LEU A 202 3.94 -9.54 -4.90
N ILE A 203 4.54 -10.55 -4.30
CA ILE A 203 5.22 -10.55 -3.00
C ILE A 203 6.44 -11.46 -3.07
N ASP A 204 7.38 -11.28 -2.13
CA ASP A 204 8.58 -12.12 -1.94
C ASP A 204 8.30 -13.32 -1.02
#